data_f7667dc711d485749451df00f07e65a1
#
_entry.id   f7667dc711d485749451df00f07e65a1
#
_cell.length_a   1.000
_cell.length_b   1.000
_cell.length_c   1.000
_cell.angle_alpha   90.00
_cell.angle_beta   90.00
_cell.angle_gamma   90.00
#
_symmetry.space_group_name_H-M   'P 1'
#
loop_
_entity.id
_entity.type
_entity.pdbx_description
1 polymer ?
#
loop_
_entity_poly.entity_id
_entity_poly.type
_entity_poly.pdbx_seq_one_letter_code
_entity_poly.pdbx_strand_id
1 'polypeptide(L)'
;MNDTIRNLLAKVGSLPVAADGLADEADLYAAGLSSFASVQLMLGLEEAFDIEFPDSLLNRKSFASIAAIEKTVATIPSSQKAA
;
A
#
# COMPACT_ATOMS: atom_id res chain seq x y z
N MET A 1 10.90 -3.45 1.51
CA MET A 1 9.45 -3.11 1.61
C MET A 1 9.08 -1.85 0.84
N ASN A 2 9.82 -0.78 1.02
CA ASN A 2 9.54 0.49 0.34
C ASN A 2 9.50 0.35 -1.19
N ASP A 3 10.52 -0.30 -1.75
CA ASP A 3 10.60 -0.48 -3.21
C ASP A 3 9.43 -1.30 -3.76
N THR A 4 9.00 -2.32 -3.04
CA THR A 4 7.87 -3.14 -3.44
C THR A 4 6.59 -2.32 -3.46
N ILE A 5 6.38 -1.47 -2.46
CA ILE A 5 5.22 -0.60 -2.39
C ILE A 5 5.22 0.39 -3.57
N ARG A 6 6.37 0.99 -3.86
CA ARG A 6 6.50 1.93 -4.96
C ARG A 6 6.25 1.26 -6.31
N ASN A 7 6.74 0.03 -6.47
CA ASN A 7 6.49 -0.73 -7.69
C ASN A 7 5.01 -1.06 -7.88
N LEU A 8 4.34 -1.42 -6.80
CA LEU A 8 2.89 -1.68 -6.84
C LEU A 8 2.10 -0.42 -7.16
N LEU A 9 2.49 0.71 -6.57
CA LEU A 9 1.86 1.98 -6.89
C LEU A 9 2.01 2.33 -8.37
N ALA A 10 3.18 2.06 -8.93
CA ALA A 10 3.42 2.33 -10.35
C ALA A 10 2.53 1.47 -11.24
N LYS A 11 2.24 0.24 -10.81
CA LYS A 11 1.40 -0.68 -11.60
C LYS A 11 -0.07 -0.39 -11.49
N VAL A 12 -0.57 -0.07 -10.28
CA VAL A 12 -2.00 -0.03 -10.03
C VAL A 12 -2.52 1.36 -9.72
N GLY A 13 -1.65 2.27 -9.31
CA GLY A 13 -2.08 3.56 -8.77
C GLY A 13 -2.54 4.55 -9.82
N SER A 14 -2.10 4.43 -11.06
CA SER A 14 -2.39 5.38 -12.13
C SER A 14 -2.14 6.83 -11.70
N LEU A 15 -1.12 7.02 -10.86
CA LEU A 15 -0.79 8.33 -10.33
C LEU A 15 -0.23 9.24 -11.44
N PRO A 16 -0.59 10.54 -11.43
CA PRO A 16 -0.05 11.48 -12.41
C PRO A 16 1.44 11.77 -12.23
N VAL A 17 2.02 11.38 -11.09
CA VAL A 17 3.44 11.53 -10.82
C VAL A 17 4.07 10.16 -10.61
N ALA A 18 5.37 10.06 -10.91
CA ALA A 18 6.09 8.80 -10.70
C ALA A 18 6.16 8.46 -9.21
N ALA A 19 5.90 7.20 -8.89
CA ALA A 19 5.96 6.74 -7.49
C ALA A 19 7.33 6.96 -6.87
N ASP A 20 8.39 6.87 -7.68
CA ASP A 20 9.77 7.09 -7.21
C ASP A 20 10.01 8.53 -6.76
N GLY A 21 9.25 9.47 -7.29
CA GLY A 21 9.39 10.87 -6.96
C GLY A 21 8.61 11.29 -5.72
N LEU A 22 7.81 10.38 -5.14
CA LEU A 22 7.01 10.69 -3.96
C LEU A 22 7.82 10.51 -2.68
N ALA A 23 7.68 11.47 -1.77
CA ALA A 23 8.24 11.30 -0.43
C ALA A 23 7.46 10.20 0.29
N ASP A 24 8.10 9.51 1.23
CA ASP A 24 7.46 8.44 1.99
C ASP A 24 6.20 8.92 2.72
N GLU A 25 6.15 10.18 3.10
CA GLU A 25 5.05 10.77 3.86
C GLU A 25 4.07 11.54 3.00
N ALA A 26 4.27 11.55 1.67
CA ALA A 26 3.37 12.24 0.77
C ALA A 26 1.99 11.60 0.81
N ASP A 27 0.95 12.45 0.78
CA ASP A 27 -0.45 11.97 0.77
C ASP A 27 -0.75 11.38 -0.61
N LEU A 28 -0.94 10.07 -0.66
CA LEU A 28 -1.19 9.35 -1.91
C LEU A 28 -2.53 9.74 -2.52
N TYR A 29 -3.55 10.00 -1.70
CA TYR A 29 -4.85 10.42 -2.21
C TYR A 29 -4.78 11.82 -2.82
N ALA A 30 -4.01 12.71 -2.20
CA ALA A 30 -3.76 14.02 -2.77
C ALA A 30 -2.96 13.93 -4.06
N ALA A 31 -2.11 12.91 -4.19
CA ALA A 31 -1.33 12.68 -5.40
C ALA A 31 -2.14 12.03 -6.54
N GLY A 32 -3.37 11.59 -6.25
CA GLY A 32 -4.24 11.05 -7.27
C GLY A 32 -4.67 9.59 -7.08
N LEU A 33 -4.35 8.98 -5.95
CA LEU A 33 -4.75 7.60 -5.69
C LEU A 33 -6.26 7.52 -5.50
N SER A 34 -6.94 6.76 -6.38
CA SER A 34 -8.38 6.57 -6.28
C SER A 34 -8.72 5.46 -5.30
N SER A 35 -10.00 5.41 -4.89
CA SER A 35 -10.48 4.33 -4.02
C SER A 35 -10.33 2.97 -4.69
N PHE A 36 -10.61 2.90 -6.00
CA PHE A 36 -10.45 1.68 -6.76
C PHE A 36 -8.98 1.24 -6.79
N ALA A 37 -8.08 2.19 -7.06
CA ALA A 37 -6.65 1.89 -7.10
C ALA A 37 -6.13 1.47 -5.73
N SER A 38 -6.66 2.01 -4.64
CA SER A 38 -6.24 1.62 -3.30
C SER A 38 -6.62 0.16 -2.99
N VAL A 39 -7.76 -0.30 -3.50
CA VAL A 39 -8.15 -1.71 -3.36
C VAL A 39 -7.20 -2.61 -4.16
N GLN A 40 -6.86 -2.21 -5.38
CA GLN A 40 -5.90 -2.93 -6.21
C GLN A 40 -4.54 -3.00 -5.52
N LEU A 41 -4.12 -1.90 -4.92
CA LEU A 41 -2.86 -1.83 -4.17
C LEU A 41 -2.89 -2.79 -2.98
N MET A 42 -3.99 -2.82 -2.24
CA MET A 42 -4.16 -3.71 -1.10
C MET A 42 -4.01 -5.17 -1.52
N LEU A 43 -4.66 -5.57 -2.60
CA LEU A 43 -4.56 -6.93 -3.12
C LEU A 43 -3.12 -7.26 -3.54
N GLY A 44 -2.43 -6.31 -4.17
CA GLY A 44 -1.04 -6.48 -4.54
C GLY A 44 -0.12 -6.64 -3.34
N LEU A 45 -0.39 -5.90 -2.28
CA LEU A 45 0.38 -5.99 -1.04
C LEU A 45 0.16 -7.34 -0.36
N GLU A 46 -1.07 -7.83 -0.34
CA GLU A 46 -1.38 -9.14 0.24
C GLU A 46 -0.60 -10.24 -0.48
N GLU A 47 -0.53 -10.17 -1.79
CA GLU A 47 0.20 -11.15 -2.59
C GLU A 47 1.71 -11.00 -2.41
N ALA A 48 2.22 -9.77 -2.46
CA ALA A 48 3.67 -9.52 -2.41
C ALA A 48 4.28 -9.88 -1.05
N PHE A 49 3.55 -9.66 0.03
CA PHE A 49 4.05 -9.90 1.38
C PHE A 49 3.42 -11.12 2.05
N ASP A 50 2.55 -11.82 1.34
CA ASP A 50 1.88 -13.02 1.84
C ASP A 50 1.15 -12.72 3.16
N ILE A 51 0.29 -11.71 3.13
CA ILE A 51 -0.46 -11.24 4.30
C ILE A 51 -1.93 -11.10 3.94
N GLU A 52 -2.78 -10.97 4.96
CA GLU A 52 -4.19 -10.62 4.80
C GLU A 52 -4.47 -9.39 5.65
N PHE A 53 -5.00 -8.33 5.03
CA PHE A 53 -5.40 -7.15 5.77
C PHE A 53 -6.68 -7.43 6.55
N PRO A 54 -6.67 -7.27 7.88
CA PRO A 54 -7.91 -7.35 8.64
C PRO A 54 -8.80 -6.15 8.35
N ASP A 55 -10.11 -6.31 8.53
CA ASP A 55 -11.08 -5.25 8.26
C ASP A 55 -10.75 -3.95 8.98
N SER A 56 -10.21 -4.05 10.19
CA SER A 56 -9.85 -2.88 11.00
C SER A 56 -8.77 -2.02 10.34
N LEU A 57 -7.98 -2.59 9.44
CA LEU A 57 -6.92 -1.87 8.73
C LEU A 57 -7.32 -1.48 7.31
N LEU A 58 -8.51 -1.86 6.86
CA LEU A 58 -9.03 -1.49 5.54
C LEU A 58 -9.67 -0.12 5.60
N ASN A 59 -8.85 0.90 5.77
CA ASN A 59 -9.33 2.28 5.86
C ASN A 59 -8.35 3.20 5.13
N ARG A 60 -8.83 4.42 4.87
CA ARG A 60 -8.06 5.41 4.12
C ARG A 60 -6.73 5.74 4.79
N LYS A 61 -6.72 5.77 6.10
CA LYS A 61 -5.54 6.12 6.90
C LYS A 61 -4.38 5.15 6.66
N SER A 62 -4.69 3.85 6.53
CA SER A 62 -3.67 2.83 6.30
C SER A 62 -2.95 2.99 4.97
N PHE A 63 -3.59 3.59 3.99
CA PHE A 63 -3.05 3.76 2.63
C PHE A 63 -2.76 5.21 2.29
N ALA A 64 -2.72 6.08 3.27
CA ALA A 64 -2.58 7.52 3.03
C ALA A 64 -1.19 7.91 2.53
N SER A 65 -0.16 7.13 2.87
CA SER A 65 1.21 7.41 2.42
C SER A 65 1.98 6.11 2.35
N ILE A 66 3.13 6.16 1.69
CA ILE A 66 4.03 4.99 1.63
C ILE A 66 4.46 4.61 3.04
N ALA A 67 4.80 5.59 3.88
CA ALA A 67 5.16 5.35 5.27
C ALA A 67 4.02 4.69 6.05
N ALA A 68 2.77 5.12 5.84
CA ALA A 68 1.61 4.53 6.47
C ALA A 68 1.41 3.08 6.03
N ILE A 69 1.61 2.80 4.74
CA ILE A 69 1.51 1.44 4.20
C ILE A 69 2.57 0.54 4.82
N GLU A 70 3.82 1.02 4.88
CA GLU A 70 4.91 0.26 5.49
C GLU A 70 4.59 -0.10 6.94
N LYS A 71 4.14 0.88 7.70
CA LYS A 71 3.78 0.70 9.10
C LYS A 71 2.65 -0.31 9.26
N THR A 72 1.63 -0.20 8.41
CA THR A 72 0.49 -1.10 8.44
C THR A 72 0.91 -2.52 8.12
N VAL A 73 1.67 -2.71 7.04
CA VAL A 73 2.15 -4.03 6.64
C VAL A 73 3.02 -4.66 7.73
N ALA A 74 3.85 -3.85 8.38
CA ALA A 74 4.74 -4.34 9.43
C ALA A 74 3.98 -4.87 10.64
N THR A 75 2.74 -4.43 10.87
CA THR A 75 1.92 -4.90 11.99
C THR A 75 1.16 -6.19 11.67
N ILE A 76 1.12 -6.60 10.41
CA ILE A 76 0.36 -7.78 9.98
C ILE A 76 1.32 -8.98 9.89
N PRO A 77 1.03 -10.08 10.58
CA PRO A 77 1.87 -11.28 10.45
C PRO A 77 1.69 -11.91 9.08
N SER A 78 2.75 -12.52 8.58
CA SER A 78 2.69 -13.26 7.32
C SER A 78 1.77 -14.47 7.45
N SER A 79 1.01 -14.76 6.40
CA SER A 79 0.15 -15.95 6.35
C SER A 79 0.95 -17.23 6.52
N GLN A 80 2.18 -17.26 6.02
CA GLN A 80 3.05 -18.43 6.16
C GLN A 80 3.40 -18.70 7.62
N LYS A 81 3.55 -17.66 8.42
CA LYS A 81 3.83 -17.79 9.84
C LYS A 81 2.63 -18.30 10.61
N ALA A 82 1.43 -17.99 10.13
CA ALA A 82 0.20 -18.40 10.77
C ALA A 82 -0.11 -19.89 10.53
N ALA A 83 0.50 -20.44 9.51
CA ALA A 83 0.36 -21.86 9.23
C ALA A 83 1.28 -22.68 10.13
#